data_43f56b90e4a5765ce2eb88d2e4a74c03
#
_entry.id   43f56b90e4a5765ce2eb88d2e4a74c03
#
_cell.length_a   1.000
_cell.length_b   1.000
_cell.length_c   1.000
_cell.angle_alpha   90.00
_cell.angle_beta   90.00
_cell.angle_gamma   90.00
#
_symmetry.space_group_name_H-M   'P 1'
#
loop_
_entity.id
_entity.type
_entity.pdbx_description
1 polymer ?
#
loop_
_entity_poly.entity_id
_entity_poly.type
_entity_poly.pdbx_seq_one_letter_code
_entity_poly.pdbx_strand_id
1 'polypeptide(L)'
;MNLGVQIVSFCVMLTLAFVYFTNKHIKLLSTRIYTLYLSVSLIFSFMEVFTIYTLYNIDTIPSFVNRLAHQLFICTLVLILMFLFIYVDIQTRKQKRYKAVELIVRILPTVFAFVVTAFGDIEYHVGNDGMYSYGPVVTVMYCCLCVYALWTVITIIRRRRTMPGHIMIIVLCGVSGWVAIGIVQILNPTLLIESMGVSLMQLFIFLSIENPREYNDADVISALNRHAFEMMLNERCENGKGFYIVTFTLTNSELLKNSVGVNEVYNILGWSALKLSGILHSDFYHTADNSISFIVKHKTCCEKLIRSDFDKAEFSTSAGVKVNTSFKLTFIECPKYADSVEKITELMTHILHTKSKSERSILVVSEA
;
A
#
# COMPACT_ATOMS: atom_id res chain seq x y z
N MET A 1 -2.03 36.70 9.53
CA MET A 1 -1.81 35.45 8.79
C MET A 1 -2.77 34.38 9.28
N ASN A 2 -3.56 33.77 8.42
CA ASN A 2 -4.48 32.70 8.82
C ASN A 2 -3.91 31.35 8.30
N LEU A 3 -3.16 30.66 9.17
CA LEU A 3 -2.58 29.32 8.89
C LEU A 3 -3.50 28.19 9.31
N GLY A 4 -4.74 28.49 9.72
CA GLY A 4 -5.62 27.48 10.30
C GLY A 4 -5.86 26.28 9.39
N VAL A 5 -6.13 26.51 8.12
CA VAL A 5 -6.42 25.45 7.14
C VAL A 5 -5.18 24.56 6.92
N GLN A 6 -3.99 25.14 6.75
CA GLN A 6 -2.74 24.43 6.52
C GLN A 6 -2.33 23.59 7.72
N ILE A 7 -2.44 24.15 8.94
CA ILE A 7 -2.15 23.41 10.16
C ILE A 7 -3.12 22.23 10.34
N VAL A 8 -4.41 22.44 10.11
CA VAL A 8 -5.41 21.36 10.19
C VAL A 8 -5.11 20.29 9.14
N SER A 9 -4.82 20.67 7.89
CA SER A 9 -4.44 19.74 6.83
C SER A 9 -3.19 18.93 7.18
N PHE A 10 -2.17 19.58 7.73
CA PHE A 10 -0.97 18.90 8.20
C PHE A 10 -1.26 17.93 9.36
N CYS A 11 -2.09 18.30 10.33
CA CYS A 11 -2.50 17.41 11.42
C CYS A 11 -3.28 16.19 10.90
N VAL A 12 -4.16 16.38 9.92
CA VAL A 12 -4.88 15.27 9.25
C VAL A 12 -3.89 14.33 8.57
N MET A 13 -2.94 14.88 7.80
CA MET A 13 -1.92 14.08 7.11
C MET A 13 -1.02 13.32 8.09
N LEU A 14 -0.61 13.96 9.18
CA LEU A 14 0.19 13.33 10.24
C LEU A 14 -0.57 12.17 10.89
N THR A 15 -1.86 12.37 11.19
CA THR A 15 -2.73 11.33 11.77
C THR A 15 -2.89 10.15 10.81
N LEU A 16 -3.15 10.41 9.52
CA LEU A 16 -3.25 9.36 8.49
C LEU A 16 -1.95 8.58 8.37
N ALA A 17 -0.81 9.27 8.30
CA ALA A 17 0.50 8.64 8.22
C ALA A 17 0.77 7.79 9.46
N PHE A 18 0.49 8.29 10.66
CA PHE A 18 0.63 7.53 11.90
C PHE A 18 -0.21 6.25 11.88
N VAL A 19 -1.51 6.36 11.56
CA VAL A 19 -2.40 5.19 11.50
C VAL A 19 -1.93 4.20 10.43
N TYR A 20 -1.50 4.69 9.26
CA TYR A 20 -1.03 3.83 8.19
C TYR A 20 0.25 3.08 8.57
N PHE A 21 1.29 3.77 9.06
CA PHE A 21 2.58 3.17 9.35
C PHE A 21 2.61 2.30 10.62
N THR A 22 1.68 2.50 11.56
CA THR A 22 1.57 1.65 12.76
C THR A 22 0.82 0.34 12.51
N ASN A 23 0.06 0.25 11.44
CA ASN A 23 -0.68 -0.96 11.09
C ASN A 23 0.08 -1.80 10.05
N LYS A 24 -0.14 -3.13 10.11
CA LYS A 24 0.37 -4.05 9.09
C LYS A 24 -0.42 -3.87 7.80
N HIS A 25 0.26 -3.79 6.67
CA HIS A 25 -0.35 -3.61 5.35
C HIS A 25 0.19 -4.65 4.35
N ILE A 26 -0.58 -4.90 3.29
CA ILE A 26 -0.20 -5.83 2.22
C ILE A 26 0.94 -5.22 1.41
N LYS A 27 1.90 -6.06 0.98
CA LYS A 27 3.06 -5.62 0.18
C LYS A 27 2.80 -5.67 -1.33
N LEU A 28 1.63 -5.19 -1.78
CA LEU A 28 1.29 -5.03 -3.19
C LEU A 28 2.09 -3.87 -3.81
N LEU A 29 2.19 -3.86 -5.15
CA LEU A 29 2.82 -2.74 -5.85
C LEU A 29 2.02 -1.45 -5.66
N SER A 30 0.69 -1.51 -5.73
CA SER A 30 -0.21 -0.36 -5.47
C SER A 30 0.02 0.22 -4.08
N THR A 31 0.04 -0.61 -3.04
CA THR A 31 0.26 -0.19 -1.66
C THR A 31 1.63 0.46 -1.45
N ARG A 32 2.67 -0.02 -2.14
CA ARG A 32 4.00 0.64 -2.12
C ARG A 32 3.98 2.02 -2.76
N ILE A 33 3.29 2.18 -3.87
CA ILE A 33 3.14 3.49 -4.52
C ILE A 33 2.30 4.42 -3.63
N TYR A 34 1.25 3.89 -2.98
CA TYR A 34 0.48 4.66 -2.01
C TYR A 34 1.33 5.10 -0.81
N THR A 35 2.21 4.24 -0.30
CA THR A 35 3.17 4.59 0.77
C THR A 35 4.04 5.79 0.37
N LEU A 36 4.57 5.80 -0.87
CA LEU A 36 5.35 6.93 -1.39
C LEU A 36 4.46 8.17 -1.56
N TYR A 37 3.27 8.00 -2.09
CA TYR A 37 2.28 9.08 -2.27
C TYR A 37 1.94 9.74 -0.93
N LEU A 38 1.62 8.95 0.10
CA LEU A 38 1.32 9.43 1.45
C LEU A 38 2.52 10.15 2.08
N SER A 39 3.73 9.59 1.95
CA SER A 39 4.96 10.18 2.49
C SER A 39 5.26 11.53 1.85
N VAL A 40 5.16 11.64 0.52
CA VAL A 40 5.37 12.90 -0.19
C VAL A 40 4.29 13.93 0.15
N SER A 41 3.03 13.50 0.31
CA SER A 41 1.93 14.38 0.70
C SER A 41 2.11 14.94 2.13
N LEU A 42 2.68 14.15 3.05
CA LEU A 42 3.02 14.65 4.38
C LEU A 42 4.14 15.71 4.32
N ILE A 43 5.19 15.46 3.53
CA ILE A 43 6.27 16.43 3.30
C ILE A 43 5.72 17.71 2.67
N PHE A 44 4.85 17.59 1.67
CA PHE A 44 4.20 18.71 1.01
C PHE A 44 3.40 19.58 2.00
N SER A 45 2.56 18.97 2.84
CA SER A 45 1.76 19.70 3.83
C SER A 45 2.65 20.44 4.85
N PHE A 46 3.80 19.87 5.22
CA PHE A 46 4.79 20.56 6.03
C PHE A 46 5.44 21.73 5.26
N MET A 47 5.83 21.50 4.00
CA MET A 47 6.47 22.53 3.17
C MET A 47 5.53 23.69 2.89
N GLU A 48 4.22 23.49 2.75
CA GLU A 48 3.26 24.57 2.59
C GLU A 48 3.26 25.51 3.82
N VAL A 49 3.20 24.95 5.03
CA VAL A 49 3.30 25.74 6.27
C VAL A 49 4.64 26.49 6.32
N PHE A 50 5.72 25.83 5.94
CA PHE A 50 7.06 26.40 5.97
C PHE A 50 7.23 27.52 4.93
N THR A 51 6.73 27.36 3.72
CA THR A 51 6.80 28.43 2.67
C THR A 51 6.00 29.66 3.06
N ILE A 52 4.83 29.49 3.67
CA ILE A 52 4.05 30.63 4.16
C ILE A 52 4.83 31.36 5.28
N TYR A 53 5.48 30.61 6.19
CA TYR A 53 6.32 31.19 7.23
C TYR A 53 7.50 31.97 6.63
N THR A 54 8.17 31.43 5.60
CA THR A 54 9.31 32.12 4.96
C THR A 54 8.87 33.37 4.20
N LEU A 55 7.71 33.37 3.56
CA LEU A 55 7.13 34.56 2.91
C LEU A 55 6.78 35.65 3.92
N TYR A 56 6.18 35.24 5.06
CA TYR A 56 5.80 36.21 6.09
C TYR A 56 7.02 36.92 6.72
N ASN A 57 8.15 36.25 6.76
CA ASN A 57 9.40 36.78 7.31
C ASN A 57 10.44 37.07 6.19
N ILE A 58 10.00 37.47 5.02
CA ILE A 58 10.86 37.63 3.84
C ILE A 58 12.02 38.62 4.04
N ASP A 59 11.81 39.63 4.89
CA ASP A 59 12.83 40.65 5.22
C ASP A 59 13.91 40.12 6.15
N THR A 60 13.64 39.06 6.91
CA THR A 60 14.57 38.48 7.91
C THR A 60 15.22 37.18 7.45
N ILE A 61 14.54 36.45 6.57
CA ILE A 61 15.02 35.16 6.03
C ILE A 61 15.85 35.39 4.79
N PRO A 62 17.05 34.75 4.66
CA PRO A 62 17.86 34.84 3.47
C PRO A 62 17.08 34.42 2.21
N SER A 63 17.19 35.17 1.13
CA SER A 63 16.48 34.93 -0.13
C SER A 63 16.69 33.52 -0.70
N PHE A 64 17.89 32.94 -0.47
CA PHE A 64 18.21 31.57 -0.86
C PHE A 64 17.32 30.54 -0.12
N VAL A 65 17.08 30.73 1.17
CA VAL A 65 16.25 29.83 1.98
C VAL A 65 14.80 29.87 1.52
N ASN A 66 14.28 31.09 1.28
CA ASN A 66 12.93 31.29 0.76
C ASN A 66 12.77 30.62 -0.61
N ARG A 67 13.72 30.85 -1.54
CA ARG A 67 13.72 30.22 -2.88
C ARG A 67 13.75 28.69 -2.77
N LEU A 68 14.65 28.13 -1.97
CA LEU A 68 14.75 26.66 -1.77
C LEU A 68 13.46 26.07 -1.19
N ALA A 69 12.85 26.73 -0.21
CA ALA A 69 11.59 26.29 0.37
C ALA A 69 10.47 26.18 -0.69
N HIS A 70 10.33 27.20 -1.54
CA HIS A 70 9.34 27.20 -2.60
C HIS A 70 9.66 26.22 -3.72
N GLN A 71 10.93 26.02 -4.08
CA GLN A 71 11.35 24.98 -5.02
C GLN A 71 10.97 23.59 -4.51
N LEU A 72 11.24 23.27 -3.22
CA LEU A 72 10.88 22.00 -2.60
C LEU A 72 9.35 21.83 -2.53
N PHE A 73 8.61 22.87 -2.19
CA PHE A 73 7.15 22.87 -2.18
C PHE A 73 6.59 22.50 -3.57
N ILE A 74 7.02 23.18 -4.62
CA ILE A 74 6.58 22.91 -5.99
C ILE A 74 6.98 21.52 -6.45
N CYS A 75 8.20 21.07 -6.17
CA CYS A 75 8.65 19.71 -6.49
C CYS A 75 7.81 18.63 -5.79
N THR A 76 7.48 18.82 -4.52
CA THR A 76 6.64 17.86 -3.79
C THR A 76 5.21 17.83 -4.32
N LEU A 77 4.64 18.96 -4.71
CA LEU A 77 3.31 19.01 -5.33
C LEU A 77 3.26 18.27 -6.67
N VAL A 78 4.26 18.45 -7.53
CA VAL A 78 4.35 17.74 -8.82
C VAL A 78 4.55 16.22 -8.59
N LEU A 79 5.31 15.83 -7.57
CA LEU A 79 5.46 14.41 -7.19
C LEU A 79 4.14 13.80 -6.73
N ILE A 80 3.33 14.53 -5.96
CA ILE A 80 1.99 14.08 -5.53
C ILE A 80 1.13 13.73 -6.75
N LEU A 81 1.10 14.61 -7.76
CA LEU A 81 0.35 14.40 -9.00
C LEU A 81 0.81 13.16 -9.76
N MET A 82 2.12 13.02 -9.89
CA MET A 82 2.72 11.86 -10.54
C MET A 82 2.38 10.56 -9.80
N PHE A 83 2.54 10.52 -8.46
CA PHE A 83 2.25 9.32 -7.68
C PHE A 83 0.77 8.97 -7.68
N LEU A 84 -0.13 9.96 -7.59
CA LEU A 84 -1.57 9.75 -7.73
C LEU A 84 -1.90 9.10 -9.08
N PHE A 85 -1.38 9.66 -10.18
CA PHE A 85 -1.58 9.11 -11.51
C PHE A 85 -1.04 7.68 -11.63
N ILE A 86 0.20 7.41 -11.17
CA ILE A 86 0.80 6.08 -11.21
C ILE A 86 0.00 5.10 -10.34
N TYR A 87 -0.47 5.53 -9.17
CA TYR A 87 -1.31 4.73 -8.30
C TYR A 87 -2.60 4.28 -9.00
N VAL A 88 -3.32 5.23 -9.60
CA VAL A 88 -4.56 4.94 -10.36
C VAL A 88 -4.29 4.07 -11.58
N ASP A 89 -3.20 4.32 -12.31
CA ASP A 89 -2.83 3.50 -13.48
C ASP A 89 -2.52 2.05 -13.07
N ILE A 90 -1.85 1.81 -11.94
CA ILE A 90 -1.59 0.46 -11.42
C ILE A 90 -2.87 -0.22 -10.96
N GLN A 91 -3.75 0.47 -10.25
CA GLN A 91 -5.03 -0.09 -9.81
C GLN A 91 -5.91 -0.55 -10.98
N THR A 92 -5.82 0.13 -12.11
CA THR A 92 -6.64 -0.16 -13.30
C THR A 92 -6.01 -1.16 -14.28
N ARG A 93 -4.74 -1.55 -14.09
CA ARG A 93 -4.02 -2.47 -14.99
C ARG A 93 -4.31 -3.92 -14.65
N LYS A 94 -4.46 -4.76 -15.69
CA LYS A 94 -4.41 -6.24 -15.55
C LYS A 94 -3.00 -6.70 -15.20
N GLN A 95 -1.98 -6.28 -15.96
CA GLN A 95 -0.58 -6.55 -15.64
C GLN A 95 -0.01 -5.39 -14.83
N LYS A 96 0.28 -5.62 -13.55
CA LYS A 96 0.82 -4.61 -12.64
C LYS A 96 2.34 -4.38 -12.84
N ARG A 97 2.79 -4.35 -14.10
CA ARG A 97 4.17 -4.07 -14.48
C ARG A 97 4.23 -3.01 -15.55
N TYR A 98 5.20 -2.12 -15.43
CA TYR A 98 5.55 -1.18 -16.49
C TYR A 98 6.69 -1.72 -17.34
N LYS A 99 6.61 -1.51 -18.65
CA LYS A 99 7.79 -1.50 -19.50
C LYS A 99 8.59 -0.24 -19.21
N ALA A 100 9.92 -0.30 -19.30
CA ALA A 100 10.79 0.85 -18.98
C ALA A 100 10.37 2.13 -19.74
N VAL A 101 10.09 2.00 -21.04
CA VAL A 101 9.64 3.12 -21.88
C VAL A 101 8.31 3.72 -21.38
N GLU A 102 7.35 2.89 -20.98
CA GLU A 102 6.09 3.37 -20.45
C GLU A 102 6.27 4.18 -19.14
N LEU A 103 7.17 3.74 -18.27
CA LEU A 103 7.48 4.44 -17.03
C LEU A 103 8.17 5.77 -17.31
N ILE A 104 9.14 5.79 -18.23
CA ILE A 104 9.84 7.02 -18.64
C ILE A 104 8.84 8.06 -19.15
N VAL A 105 7.93 7.68 -20.04
CA VAL A 105 6.91 8.62 -20.60
C VAL A 105 6.03 9.19 -19.49
N ARG A 106 5.69 8.39 -18.44
CA ARG A 106 4.85 8.85 -17.32
C ARG A 106 5.56 9.81 -16.39
N ILE A 107 6.86 9.67 -16.23
CA ILE A 107 7.68 10.51 -15.35
C ILE A 107 8.14 11.78 -16.07
N LEU A 108 8.15 11.80 -17.41
CA LEU A 108 8.70 12.90 -18.21
C LEU A 108 8.16 14.29 -17.83
N PRO A 109 6.84 14.50 -17.61
CA PRO A 109 6.34 15.83 -17.20
C PRO A 109 6.92 16.26 -15.83
N THR A 110 7.09 15.34 -14.89
CA THR A 110 7.70 15.62 -13.58
C THR A 110 9.17 16.01 -13.72
N VAL A 111 9.95 15.27 -14.53
CA VAL A 111 11.35 15.60 -14.77
C VAL A 111 11.48 16.99 -15.41
N PHE A 112 10.62 17.30 -16.40
CA PHE A 112 10.58 18.62 -17.02
C PHE A 112 10.27 19.71 -15.98
N ALA A 113 9.24 19.52 -15.14
CA ALA A 113 8.90 20.47 -14.09
C ALA A 113 10.06 20.68 -13.10
N PHE A 114 10.79 19.62 -12.74
CA PHE A 114 11.94 19.72 -11.84
C PHE A 114 13.07 20.55 -12.44
N VAL A 115 13.37 20.34 -13.73
CA VAL A 115 14.37 21.14 -14.44
C VAL A 115 13.97 22.60 -14.45
N VAL A 116 12.70 22.91 -14.80
CA VAL A 116 12.22 24.29 -14.79
C VAL A 116 12.24 24.90 -13.39
N THR A 117 11.87 24.13 -12.35
CA THR A 117 11.88 24.60 -10.96
C THR A 117 13.30 24.87 -10.45
N ALA A 118 14.29 24.08 -10.88
CA ALA A 118 15.69 24.27 -10.48
C ALA A 118 16.31 25.53 -11.05
N PHE A 119 16.01 25.86 -12.32
CA PHE A 119 16.65 26.95 -13.07
C PHE A 119 15.75 28.17 -13.29
N GLY A 120 14.44 28.03 -13.18
CA GLY A 120 13.47 29.10 -13.43
C GLY A 120 13.36 30.07 -12.25
N ASP A 121 12.78 31.22 -12.56
CA ASP A 121 12.55 32.25 -11.56
C ASP A 121 11.19 32.08 -10.87
N ILE A 122 11.20 32.26 -9.55
CA ILE A 122 10.01 32.30 -8.70
C ILE A 122 9.91 33.72 -8.17
N GLU A 123 8.81 34.37 -8.47
CA GLU A 123 8.50 35.72 -8.01
C GLU A 123 7.53 35.65 -6.83
N TYR A 124 7.60 36.64 -5.95
CA TYR A 124 6.81 36.66 -4.71
C TYR A 124 5.98 37.94 -4.66
N HIS A 125 4.71 37.83 -4.43
CA HIS A 125 3.84 38.94 -4.07
C HIS A 125 3.67 38.99 -2.55
N VAL A 126 3.96 40.13 -1.96
CA VAL A 126 3.78 40.38 -0.53
C VAL A 126 3.04 41.72 -0.41
N GLY A 127 1.77 41.68 -0.06
CA GLY A 127 0.91 42.87 0.05
C GLY A 127 -0.15 42.71 1.17
N ASN A 128 -0.92 43.78 1.37
CA ASN A 128 -2.02 43.79 2.33
C ASN A 128 -3.18 42.89 1.91
N ASP A 129 -3.29 42.57 0.63
CA ASP A 129 -4.27 41.69 0.00
C ASP A 129 -3.89 40.22 0.12
N GLY A 130 -2.64 39.90 0.50
CA GLY A 130 -2.16 38.53 0.70
C GLY A 130 -0.74 38.32 0.22
N MET A 131 -0.30 37.04 0.38
CA MET A 131 1.05 36.61 0.00
C MET A 131 0.95 35.35 -0.86
N TYR A 132 1.62 35.33 -2.01
CA TYR A 132 1.69 34.16 -2.89
C TYR A 132 2.92 34.22 -3.80
N SER A 133 3.30 33.04 -4.32
CA SER A 133 4.33 32.93 -5.35
C SER A 133 3.70 32.89 -6.74
N TYR A 134 4.37 33.45 -7.73
CA TYR A 134 3.95 33.46 -9.12
C TYR A 134 5.15 33.33 -10.07
N GLY A 135 4.92 33.44 -11.38
CA GLY A 135 5.99 33.33 -12.36
C GLY A 135 5.99 32.06 -13.19
N PRO A 136 6.99 31.88 -14.07
CA PRO A 136 7.03 30.77 -15.03
C PRO A 136 7.06 29.39 -14.38
N VAL A 137 7.73 29.24 -13.24
CA VAL A 137 7.80 27.97 -12.51
C VAL A 137 6.42 27.55 -12.01
N VAL A 138 5.65 28.49 -11.43
CA VAL A 138 4.28 28.24 -10.95
C VAL A 138 3.35 27.89 -12.10
N THR A 139 3.50 28.57 -13.26
CA THR A 139 2.74 28.26 -14.47
C THR A 139 3.01 26.84 -14.96
N VAL A 140 4.26 26.39 -15.00
CA VAL A 140 4.62 25.02 -15.38
C VAL A 140 4.05 24.00 -14.38
N MET A 141 4.04 24.32 -13.10
CA MET A 141 3.39 23.48 -12.07
C MET A 141 1.91 23.27 -12.40
N TYR A 142 1.14 24.34 -12.69
CA TYR A 142 -0.28 24.22 -13.06
C TYR A 142 -0.48 23.46 -14.38
N CYS A 143 0.40 23.63 -15.37
CA CYS A 143 0.37 22.82 -16.58
C CYS A 143 0.56 21.33 -16.28
N CYS A 144 1.49 20.96 -15.42
CA CYS A 144 1.69 19.59 -14.98
C CYS A 144 0.46 19.04 -14.24
N LEU A 145 -0.19 19.85 -13.39
CA LEU A 145 -1.45 19.50 -12.74
C LEU A 145 -2.51 19.13 -13.77
N CYS A 146 -2.72 19.98 -14.77
CA CYS A 146 -3.68 19.72 -15.84
C CYS A 146 -3.34 18.45 -16.62
N VAL A 147 -2.07 18.23 -16.97
CA VAL A 147 -1.63 17.04 -17.70
C VAL A 147 -1.91 15.76 -16.91
N TYR A 148 -1.51 15.68 -15.64
CA TYR A 148 -1.73 14.49 -14.82
C TYR A 148 -3.21 14.28 -14.49
N ALA A 149 -3.98 15.34 -14.21
CA ALA A 149 -5.41 15.23 -13.97
C ALA A 149 -6.15 14.69 -15.19
N LEU A 150 -5.92 15.25 -16.37
CA LEU A 150 -6.49 14.78 -17.64
C LEU A 150 -6.07 13.34 -17.94
N TRP A 151 -4.80 13.02 -17.74
CA TRP A 151 -4.28 11.67 -17.97
C TRP A 151 -4.93 10.66 -17.02
N THR A 152 -5.12 11.01 -15.76
CA THR A 152 -5.84 10.19 -14.76
C THR A 152 -7.27 9.93 -15.21
N VAL A 153 -8.02 10.96 -15.57
CA VAL A 153 -9.40 10.84 -16.05
C VAL A 153 -9.50 9.98 -17.31
N ILE A 154 -8.65 10.22 -18.29
CA ILE A 154 -8.59 9.41 -19.52
C ILE A 154 -8.28 7.95 -19.21
N THR A 155 -7.36 7.68 -18.29
CA THR A 155 -7.00 6.30 -17.88
C THR A 155 -8.18 5.60 -17.25
N ILE A 156 -8.91 6.25 -16.34
CA ILE A 156 -10.11 5.71 -15.69
C ILE A 156 -11.20 5.41 -16.73
N ILE A 157 -11.51 6.35 -17.63
CA ILE A 157 -12.55 6.17 -18.65
C ILE A 157 -12.21 5.01 -19.59
N ARG A 158 -10.96 4.91 -20.06
CA ARG A 158 -10.50 3.83 -20.94
C ARG A 158 -10.55 2.46 -20.27
N ARG A 159 -10.32 2.39 -18.97
CA ARG A 159 -10.24 1.14 -18.20
C ARG A 159 -11.41 0.92 -17.25
N ARG A 160 -12.53 1.61 -17.45
CA ARG A 160 -13.72 1.52 -16.58
C ARG A 160 -14.26 0.10 -16.35
N ARG A 161 -14.00 -0.83 -17.29
CA ARG A 161 -14.45 -2.24 -17.18
C ARG A 161 -13.58 -3.10 -16.27
N THR A 162 -12.38 -2.65 -15.92
CA THR A 162 -11.42 -3.40 -15.09
C THR A 162 -11.37 -2.90 -13.65
N MET A 163 -12.03 -1.79 -13.36
CA MET A 163 -12.03 -1.15 -12.04
C MET A 163 -13.40 -1.31 -11.37
N PRO A 164 -13.47 -1.66 -10.08
CA PRO A 164 -14.71 -1.63 -9.31
C PRO A 164 -15.34 -0.24 -9.33
N GLY A 165 -16.66 -0.19 -9.53
CA GLY A 165 -17.37 1.09 -9.74
C GLY A 165 -17.23 2.08 -8.59
N HIS A 166 -17.21 1.60 -7.34
CA HIS A 166 -17.04 2.46 -6.16
C HIS A 166 -15.66 3.12 -6.14
N ILE A 167 -14.58 2.40 -6.46
CA ILE A 167 -13.22 2.95 -6.54
C ILE A 167 -13.12 4.01 -7.63
N MET A 168 -13.75 3.75 -8.79
CA MET A 168 -13.81 4.71 -9.89
C MET A 168 -14.45 6.02 -9.45
N ILE A 169 -15.62 5.95 -8.78
CA ILE A 169 -16.33 7.14 -8.29
C ILE A 169 -15.46 7.93 -7.30
N ILE A 170 -14.84 7.25 -6.33
CA ILE A 170 -14.00 7.88 -5.31
C ILE A 170 -12.84 8.66 -5.94
N VAL A 171 -12.12 8.02 -6.87
CA VAL A 171 -10.98 8.65 -7.53
C VAL A 171 -11.44 9.82 -8.40
N LEU A 172 -12.54 9.67 -9.16
CA LEU A 172 -13.08 10.77 -9.97
C LEU A 172 -13.55 11.94 -9.11
N CYS A 173 -14.28 11.71 -8.03
CA CYS A 173 -14.70 12.75 -7.10
C CYS A 173 -13.49 13.46 -6.46
N GLY A 174 -12.48 12.69 -6.04
CA GLY A 174 -11.27 13.25 -5.45
C GLY A 174 -10.49 14.11 -6.44
N VAL A 175 -10.25 13.62 -7.66
CA VAL A 175 -9.54 14.38 -8.71
C VAL A 175 -10.34 15.62 -9.11
N SER A 176 -11.67 15.51 -9.28
CA SER A 176 -12.53 16.65 -9.62
C SER A 176 -12.53 17.70 -8.50
N GLY A 177 -12.61 17.28 -7.26
CA GLY A 177 -12.53 18.16 -6.10
C GLY A 177 -11.19 18.89 -6.01
N TRP A 178 -10.10 18.20 -6.26
CA TRP A 178 -8.78 18.80 -6.26
C TRP A 178 -8.57 19.79 -7.43
N VAL A 179 -9.04 19.45 -8.63
CA VAL A 179 -9.03 20.38 -9.77
C VAL A 179 -9.88 21.63 -9.46
N ALA A 180 -11.04 21.48 -8.83
CA ALA A 180 -11.86 22.60 -8.40
C ALA A 180 -11.13 23.51 -7.41
N ILE A 181 -10.42 22.94 -6.43
CA ILE A 181 -9.56 23.70 -5.50
C ILE A 181 -8.46 24.45 -6.25
N GLY A 182 -7.78 23.81 -7.20
CA GLY A 182 -6.77 24.47 -8.04
C GLY A 182 -7.33 25.64 -8.85
N ILE A 183 -8.53 25.49 -9.43
CA ILE A 183 -9.20 26.59 -10.16
C ILE A 183 -9.53 27.74 -9.19
N VAL A 184 -10.07 27.46 -8.01
CA VAL A 184 -10.36 28.50 -7.00
C VAL A 184 -9.08 29.25 -6.61
N GLN A 185 -7.96 28.54 -6.46
CA GLN A 185 -6.68 29.14 -6.11
C GLN A 185 -6.09 29.97 -7.27
N ILE A 186 -6.24 29.55 -8.52
CA ILE A 186 -5.83 30.37 -9.70
C ILE A 186 -6.63 31.67 -9.74
N LEU A 187 -7.93 31.62 -9.44
CA LEU A 187 -8.80 32.80 -9.43
C LEU A 187 -8.56 33.70 -8.21
N ASN A 188 -8.13 33.12 -7.10
CA ASN A 188 -7.86 33.80 -5.83
C ASN A 188 -6.52 33.32 -5.25
N PRO A 189 -5.37 33.80 -5.74
CA PRO A 189 -4.05 33.30 -5.35
C PRO A 189 -3.71 33.45 -3.87
N THR A 190 -4.44 34.31 -3.16
CA THR A 190 -4.30 34.52 -1.71
C THR A 190 -4.93 33.41 -0.86
N LEU A 191 -5.81 32.59 -1.47
CA LEU A 191 -6.41 31.43 -0.82
C LEU A 191 -5.49 30.22 -0.97
N LEU A 192 -4.61 30.03 0.00
CA LEU A 192 -3.69 28.87 0.03
C LEU A 192 -4.42 27.66 0.62
N ILE A 193 -5.10 26.87 -0.22
CA ILE A 193 -5.95 25.74 0.17
C ILE A 193 -5.55 24.41 -0.48
N GLU A 194 -4.38 24.33 -1.13
CA GLU A 194 -3.92 23.14 -1.85
C GLU A 194 -3.74 21.95 -0.92
N SER A 195 -3.16 22.12 0.28
CA SER A 195 -2.97 21.04 1.24
C SER A 195 -4.29 20.46 1.74
N MET A 196 -5.35 21.26 1.81
CA MET A 196 -6.69 20.76 2.13
C MET A 196 -7.17 19.79 1.04
N GLY A 197 -6.98 20.13 -0.23
CA GLY A 197 -7.33 19.24 -1.35
C GLY A 197 -6.56 17.93 -1.32
N VAL A 198 -5.25 18.01 -1.09
CA VAL A 198 -4.38 16.84 -0.97
C VAL A 198 -4.79 15.97 0.22
N SER A 199 -5.03 16.56 1.39
CA SER A 199 -5.40 15.81 2.60
C SER A 199 -6.76 15.12 2.47
N LEU A 200 -7.74 15.78 1.85
CA LEU A 200 -9.05 15.17 1.56
C LEU A 200 -8.91 14.01 0.57
N MET A 201 -8.14 14.16 -0.50
CA MET A 201 -7.90 13.08 -1.47
C MET A 201 -7.21 11.89 -0.81
N GLN A 202 -6.19 12.13 0.02
CA GLN A 202 -5.53 11.08 0.79
C GLN A 202 -6.48 10.36 1.75
N LEU A 203 -7.33 11.12 2.44
CA LEU A 203 -8.33 10.56 3.34
C LEU A 203 -9.33 9.65 2.59
N PHE A 204 -9.82 10.08 1.42
CA PHE A 204 -10.71 9.25 0.59
C PHE A 204 -10.05 7.96 0.12
N ILE A 205 -8.81 8.01 -0.38
CA ILE A 205 -8.08 6.82 -0.80
C ILE A 205 -7.81 5.90 0.39
N PHE A 206 -7.37 6.45 1.52
CA PHE A 206 -7.11 5.68 2.73
C PHE A 206 -8.35 4.94 3.22
N LEU A 207 -9.47 5.65 3.39
CA LEU A 207 -10.69 5.05 3.94
C LEU A 207 -11.34 4.02 3.00
N SER A 208 -11.15 4.17 1.68
CA SER A 208 -11.91 3.40 0.70
C SER A 208 -11.09 2.30 -0.01
N ILE A 209 -9.76 2.36 0.03
CA ILE A 209 -8.93 1.46 -0.76
C ILE A 209 -7.74 0.91 0.05
N GLU A 210 -7.04 1.77 0.78
CA GLU A 210 -5.77 1.43 1.42
C GLU A 210 -5.87 1.33 2.94
N ASN A 211 -7.08 1.06 3.47
CA ASN A 211 -7.28 0.88 4.91
C ASN A 211 -6.62 -0.43 5.37
N PRO A 212 -5.53 -0.38 6.16
CA PRO A 212 -4.82 -1.59 6.56
C PRO A 212 -5.68 -2.55 7.39
N ARG A 213 -6.71 -2.04 8.10
CA ARG A 213 -7.57 -2.83 8.95
C ARG A 213 -8.45 -3.82 8.18
N GLU A 214 -8.77 -3.51 6.91
CA GLU A 214 -9.55 -4.42 6.06
C GLU A 214 -8.79 -5.69 5.68
N TYR A 215 -7.47 -5.67 5.80
CA TYR A 215 -6.60 -6.77 5.41
C TYR A 215 -6.08 -7.58 6.61
N ASN A 216 -6.26 -7.07 7.81
CA ASN A 216 -5.87 -7.77 9.02
C ASN A 216 -6.93 -8.83 9.39
N ASP A 217 -6.47 -9.96 9.92
CA ASP A 217 -7.36 -10.98 10.44
C ASP A 217 -7.87 -10.58 11.83
N ALA A 218 -9.15 -10.91 12.12
CA ALA A 218 -9.77 -10.59 13.40
C ALA A 218 -9.40 -11.57 14.50
N ASP A 219 -9.15 -12.83 14.14
CA ASP A 219 -9.00 -13.95 15.06
C ASP A 219 -7.54 -14.27 15.34
N VAL A 220 -6.69 -14.27 14.32
CA VAL A 220 -5.28 -14.61 14.44
C VAL A 220 -4.42 -13.36 14.48
N ILE A 221 -3.82 -13.09 15.64
CA ILE A 221 -2.98 -11.91 15.88
C ILE A 221 -1.85 -11.81 14.83
N SER A 222 -1.69 -10.63 14.27
CA SER A 222 -0.67 -10.33 13.26
C SER A 222 -0.81 -11.09 11.93
N ALA A 223 -1.88 -11.85 11.72
CA ALA A 223 -2.18 -12.44 10.43
C ALA A 223 -2.84 -11.43 9.49
N LEU A 224 -2.60 -11.59 8.19
CA LEU A 224 -3.43 -11.01 7.16
C LEU A 224 -4.58 -12.00 6.86
N ASN A 225 -5.73 -11.47 6.44
CA ASN A 225 -6.91 -12.29 6.18
C ASN A 225 -6.85 -12.98 4.80
N ARG A 226 -7.85 -13.82 4.52
CA ARG A 226 -7.97 -14.56 3.27
C ARG A 226 -8.06 -13.64 2.04
N HIS A 227 -8.77 -12.52 2.15
CA HIS A 227 -8.88 -11.56 1.04
C HIS A 227 -7.50 -10.99 0.65
N ALA A 228 -6.69 -10.64 1.63
CA ALA A 228 -5.31 -10.21 1.42
C ALA A 228 -4.45 -11.30 0.74
N PHE A 229 -4.65 -12.57 1.09
CA PHE A 229 -3.99 -13.70 0.44
C PHE A 229 -4.35 -13.79 -1.04
N GLU A 230 -5.64 -13.74 -1.37
CA GLU A 230 -6.14 -13.81 -2.75
C GLU A 230 -5.62 -12.65 -3.60
N MET A 231 -5.60 -11.42 -3.06
CA MET A 231 -5.02 -10.25 -3.74
C MET A 231 -3.53 -10.43 -4.04
N MET A 232 -2.77 -10.94 -3.07
CA MET A 232 -1.33 -11.20 -3.26
C MET A 232 -1.09 -12.33 -4.27
N LEU A 233 -1.90 -13.39 -4.27
CA LEU A 233 -1.84 -14.44 -5.27
C LEU A 233 -2.10 -13.91 -6.68
N ASN A 234 -3.16 -13.11 -6.84
CA ASN A 234 -3.47 -12.46 -8.12
C ASN A 234 -2.26 -11.68 -8.65
N GLU A 235 -1.66 -10.82 -7.82
CA GLU A 235 -0.48 -10.06 -8.23
C GLU A 235 0.70 -10.96 -8.60
N ARG A 236 0.89 -12.09 -7.91
CA ARG A 236 1.97 -13.05 -8.19
C ARG A 236 1.75 -13.79 -9.49
N CYS A 237 0.54 -14.30 -9.72
CA CYS A 237 0.16 -14.99 -10.95
C CYS A 237 0.29 -14.06 -12.17
N GLU A 238 -0.24 -12.84 -12.09
CA GLU A 238 -0.14 -11.83 -13.15
C GLU A 238 1.31 -11.44 -13.45
N ASN A 239 2.18 -11.44 -12.46
CA ASN A 239 3.59 -11.12 -12.61
C ASN A 239 4.39 -12.27 -13.29
N GLY A 240 3.86 -13.48 -13.39
CA GLY A 240 4.48 -14.63 -14.05
C GLY A 240 5.83 -15.07 -13.46
N LYS A 241 6.19 -14.63 -12.24
CA LYS A 241 7.38 -15.09 -11.54
C LYS A 241 7.06 -16.29 -10.67
N GLY A 242 7.91 -17.30 -10.70
CA GLY A 242 7.79 -18.45 -9.79
C GLY A 242 7.75 -18.05 -8.31
N PHE A 243 6.91 -18.72 -7.55
CA PHE A 243 6.77 -18.61 -6.11
C PHE A 243 6.30 -19.93 -5.51
N TYR A 244 6.36 -20.04 -4.19
CA TYR A 244 5.94 -21.21 -3.46
C TYR A 244 4.84 -20.82 -2.47
N ILE A 245 3.82 -21.67 -2.34
CA ILE A 245 2.82 -21.54 -1.28
C ILE A 245 3.14 -22.59 -0.24
N VAL A 246 3.28 -22.16 0.99
CA VAL A 246 3.46 -23.04 2.15
C VAL A 246 2.24 -22.90 3.03
N THR A 247 1.52 -24.00 3.30
CA THR A 247 0.34 -23.97 4.16
C THR A 247 0.58 -24.88 5.38
N PHE A 248 0.40 -24.30 6.55
CA PHE A 248 0.33 -25.01 7.82
C PHE A 248 -1.13 -25.23 8.18
N THR A 249 -1.53 -26.48 8.44
CA THR A 249 -2.90 -26.83 8.77
C THR A 249 -2.92 -27.70 10.02
N LEU A 250 -3.71 -27.32 11.03
CA LEU A 250 -4.00 -28.14 12.19
C LEU A 250 -5.05 -29.20 11.83
N THR A 251 -4.67 -30.50 11.84
CA THR A 251 -5.56 -31.58 11.43
C THR A 251 -6.50 -32.03 12.53
N ASN A 252 -6.16 -31.75 13.79
CA ASN A 252 -7.00 -32.08 14.97
C ASN A 252 -7.66 -30.81 15.57
N SER A 253 -7.86 -29.74 14.74
CA SER A 253 -8.38 -28.45 15.20
C SER A 253 -9.73 -28.55 15.93
N GLU A 254 -10.66 -29.40 15.47
CA GLU A 254 -11.97 -29.56 16.10
C GLU A 254 -11.85 -30.19 17.51
N LEU A 255 -10.96 -31.17 17.69
CA LEU A 255 -10.69 -31.75 19.00
C LEU A 255 -10.08 -30.71 19.94
N LEU A 256 -9.17 -29.88 19.42
CA LEU A 256 -8.54 -28.80 20.19
C LEU A 256 -9.57 -27.70 20.54
N LYS A 257 -10.43 -27.29 19.62
CA LYS A 257 -11.50 -26.33 19.91
C LYS A 257 -12.39 -26.82 21.07
N ASN A 258 -12.73 -28.11 21.09
CA ASN A 258 -13.56 -28.69 22.14
C ASN A 258 -12.83 -28.84 23.48
N SER A 259 -11.51 -29.03 23.47
CA SER A 259 -10.72 -29.32 24.71
C SER A 259 -10.17 -28.03 25.34
N VAL A 260 -9.66 -27.11 24.57
CA VAL A 260 -8.99 -25.87 25.06
C VAL A 260 -9.68 -24.57 24.64
N GLY A 261 -10.69 -24.65 23.77
CA GLY A 261 -11.44 -23.51 23.28
C GLY A 261 -10.90 -22.91 21.95
N VAL A 262 -11.77 -22.19 21.26
CA VAL A 262 -11.49 -21.64 19.92
C VAL A 262 -10.34 -20.62 19.95
N ASN A 263 -10.33 -19.74 20.95
CA ASN A 263 -9.30 -18.69 21.06
C ASN A 263 -7.89 -19.30 21.24
N GLU A 264 -7.76 -20.40 21.98
CA GLU A 264 -6.48 -21.07 22.15
C GLU A 264 -6.00 -21.72 20.85
N VAL A 265 -6.90 -22.22 20.02
CA VAL A 265 -6.55 -22.73 18.69
C VAL A 265 -6.00 -21.62 17.81
N TYR A 266 -6.61 -20.44 17.84
CA TYR A 266 -6.10 -19.26 17.10
C TYR A 266 -4.76 -18.78 17.67
N ASN A 267 -4.54 -18.85 18.98
CA ASN A 267 -3.24 -18.55 19.59
C ASN A 267 -2.16 -19.53 19.11
N ILE A 268 -2.47 -20.84 19.05
CA ILE A 268 -1.56 -21.87 18.53
C ILE A 268 -1.24 -21.62 17.05
N LEU A 269 -2.24 -21.29 16.23
CA LEU A 269 -2.03 -20.91 14.83
C LEU A 269 -1.14 -19.68 14.69
N GLY A 270 -1.41 -18.62 15.46
CA GLY A 270 -0.63 -17.39 15.46
C GLY A 270 0.83 -17.61 15.89
N TRP A 271 1.06 -18.37 16.95
CA TRP A 271 2.40 -18.74 17.41
C TRP A 271 3.16 -19.57 16.36
N SER A 272 2.49 -20.57 15.78
CA SER A 272 3.06 -21.38 14.70
C SER A 272 3.44 -20.52 13.49
N ALA A 273 2.54 -19.60 13.12
CA ALA A 273 2.74 -18.67 12.01
C ALA A 273 3.93 -17.75 12.25
N LEU A 274 4.09 -17.19 13.44
CA LEU A 274 5.24 -16.35 13.79
C LEU A 274 6.56 -17.11 13.69
N LYS A 275 6.61 -18.34 14.20
CA LYS A 275 7.80 -19.19 14.13
C LYS A 275 8.14 -19.55 12.67
N LEU A 276 7.14 -19.93 11.87
CA LEU A 276 7.30 -20.24 10.45
C LEU A 276 7.69 -19.00 9.64
N SER A 277 7.12 -17.83 9.94
CA SER A 277 7.46 -16.55 9.31
C SER A 277 8.93 -16.20 9.49
N GLY A 278 9.50 -16.49 10.68
CA GLY A 278 10.94 -16.31 10.93
C GLY A 278 11.83 -17.17 10.03
N ILE A 279 11.41 -18.41 9.71
CA ILE A 279 12.14 -19.33 8.82
C ILE A 279 11.93 -18.95 7.33
N LEU A 280 10.68 -18.66 6.96
CA LEU A 280 10.27 -18.43 5.57
C LEU A 280 10.54 -16.99 5.11
N HIS A 281 10.80 -16.06 6.02
CA HIS A 281 10.95 -14.62 5.77
C HIS A 281 9.79 -14.05 4.93
N SER A 282 8.56 -14.45 5.28
CA SER A 282 7.34 -14.07 4.57
C SER A 282 6.23 -13.69 5.55
N ASP A 283 5.34 -12.80 5.11
CA ASP A 283 4.09 -12.55 5.83
C ASP A 283 3.20 -13.79 5.77
N PHE A 284 2.28 -13.90 6.71
CA PHE A 284 1.37 -15.03 6.81
C PHE A 284 -0.09 -14.59 6.76
N TYR A 285 -0.92 -15.47 6.24
CA TYR A 285 -2.32 -15.23 5.93
C TYR A 285 -3.18 -16.31 6.60
N HIS A 286 -4.22 -15.92 7.32
CA HIS A 286 -5.25 -16.81 7.82
C HIS A 286 -6.19 -17.17 6.67
N THR A 287 -6.06 -18.38 6.14
CA THR A 287 -6.75 -18.80 4.90
C THR A 287 -7.96 -19.70 5.16
N ALA A 288 -8.00 -20.36 6.31
CA ALA A 288 -9.14 -21.13 6.80
C ALA A 288 -9.04 -21.26 8.32
N ASP A 289 -10.13 -21.62 9.00
CA ASP A 289 -10.27 -21.72 10.47
C ASP A 289 -9.17 -22.53 11.19
N ASN A 290 -8.48 -23.38 10.46
CA ASN A 290 -7.41 -24.24 10.97
C ASN A 290 -6.12 -24.10 10.16
N SER A 291 -6.00 -23.10 9.28
CA SER A 291 -4.89 -23.04 8.32
C SER A 291 -4.31 -21.65 8.16
N ILE A 292 -2.98 -21.60 8.16
CA ILE A 292 -2.17 -20.42 7.86
C ILE A 292 -1.35 -20.69 6.59
N SER A 293 -1.36 -19.74 5.66
CA SER A 293 -0.61 -19.83 4.40
C SER A 293 0.45 -18.75 4.27
N PHE A 294 1.51 -19.05 3.53
CA PHE A 294 2.64 -18.18 3.24
C PHE A 294 2.89 -18.14 1.73
N ILE A 295 3.28 -16.99 1.21
CA ILE A 295 3.71 -16.83 -0.19
C ILE A 295 5.21 -16.57 -0.20
N VAL A 296 6.00 -17.57 -0.57
CA VAL A 296 7.46 -17.57 -0.47
C VAL A 296 8.09 -17.40 -1.86
N LYS A 297 9.11 -16.57 -1.97
CA LYS A 297 9.77 -16.29 -3.27
C LYS A 297 10.85 -17.30 -3.62
N HIS A 298 11.55 -17.83 -2.62
CA HIS A 298 12.78 -18.60 -2.80
C HIS A 298 12.61 -20.04 -2.30
N LYS A 299 12.95 -21.01 -3.14
CA LYS A 299 12.93 -22.43 -2.79
C LYS A 299 13.79 -22.77 -1.57
N THR A 300 14.90 -22.07 -1.43
CA THR A 300 15.82 -22.25 -0.29
C THR A 300 15.18 -22.05 1.08
N CYS A 301 14.16 -21.19 1.18
CA CYS A 301 13.41 -21.00 2.43
C CYS A 301 12.54 -22.23 2.74
N CYS A 302 11.90 -22.81 1.72
CA CYS A 302 11.15 -24.07 1.87
C CYS A 302 12.05 -25.23 2.25
N GLU A 303 13.24 -25.36 1.65
CA GLU A 303 14.23 -26.38 2.01
C GLU A 303 14.74 -26.23 3.43
N LYS A 304 14.96 -24.99 3.91
CA LYS A 304 15.31 -24.74 5.31
C LYS A 304 14.20 -25.20 6.26
N LEU A 305 12.95 -24.95 5.91
CA LEU A 305 11.81 -25.40 6.71
C LEU A 305 11.74 -26.94 6.79
N ILE A 306 11.91 -27.64 5.66
CA ILE A 306 11.91 -29.10 5.61
C ILE A 306 13.03 -29.70 6.48
N ARG A 307 14.19 -29.04 6.56
CA ARG A 307 15.33 -29.47 7.39
C ARG A 307 15.24 -29.00 8.84
N SER A 308 14.26 -28.17 9.17
CA SER A 308 14.08 -27.69 10.55
C SER A 308 13.37 -28.74 11.39
N ASP A 309 13.63 -28.73 12.70
CA ASP A 309 12.92 -29.59 13.66
C ASP A 309 11.53 -29.03 14.02
N PHE A 310 10.84 -28.38 13.08
CA PHE A 310 9.51 -27.82 13.32
C PHE A 310 8.47 -28.92 13.60
N ASP A 311 8.64 -30.12 13.08
CA ASP A 311 7.84 -31.30 13.33
C ASP A 311 7.87 -31.72 14.79
N LYS A 312 8.96 -31.43 15.53
CA LYS A 312 9.14 -31.69 16.96
C LYS A 312 8.68 -30.54 17.85
N ALA A 313 8.11 -29.47 17.27
CA ALA A 313 7.70 -28.31 18.04
C ALA A 313 6.62 -28.66 19.07
N GLU A 314 6.87 -28.32 20.33
CA GLU A 314 5.88 -28.43 21.40
C GLU A 314 4.97 -27.21 21.38
N PHE A 315 3.68 -27.47 21.56
CA PHE A 315 2.66 -26.42 21.62
C PHE A 315 2.08 -26.38 23.02
N SER A 316 1.84 -25.17 23.52
CA SER A 316 1.21 -24.97 24.83
C SER A 316 0.18 -23.83 24.71
N THR A 317 -0.84 -23.92 25.55
CA THR A 317 -1.84 -22.85 25.70
C THR A 317 -1.21 -21.64 26.36
N SER A 318 -1.93 -20.52 26.35
CA SER A 318 -1.57 -19.30 27.07
C SER A 318 -1.37 -19.54 28.58
N ALA A 319 -2.07 -20.55 29.13
CA ALA A 319 -1.92 -21.00 30.53
C ALA A 319 -0.73 -21.95 30.74
N GLY A 320 0.11 -22.24 29.74
CA GLY A 320 1.27 -23.10 29.84
C GLY A 320 0.97 -24.61 29.79
N VAL A 321 -0.28 -25.03 29.51
CA VAL A 321 -0.65 -26.43 29.39
C VAL A 321 -0.16 -26.96 28.03
N LYS A 322 0.66 -28.05 28.07
CA LYS A 322 1.10 -28.73 26.84
C LYS A 322 -0.08 -29.34 26.11
N VAL A 323 -0.16 -29.12 24.81
CA VAL A 323 -1.24 -29.60 23.95
C VAL A 323 -0.67 -30.50 22.86
N ASN A 324 -1.24 -31.68 22.69
CA ASN A 324 -0.88 -32.55 21.57
C ASN A 324 -1.54 -32.03 20.28
N THR A 325 -0.73 -31.59 19.36
CA THR A 325 -1.18 -31.02 18.08
C THR A 325 -0.80 -31.94 16.94
N SER A 326 -1.76 -32.23 16.08
CA SER A 326 -1.52 -32.87 14.79
C SER A 326 -1.61 -31.82 13.69
N PHE A 327 -0.63 -31.78 12.82
CA PHE A 327 -0.59 -30.78 11.75
C PHE A 327 0.00 -31.31 10.44
N LYS A 328 -0.25 -30.58 9.38
CA LYS A 328 0.21 -30.84 8.03
C LYS A 328 0.87 -29.59 7.47
N LEU A 329 2.08 -29.73 6.93
CA LEU A 329 2.74 -28.73 6.13
C LEU A 329 2.66 -29.09 4.65
N THR A 330 2.13 -28.24 3.81
CA THR A 330 2.02 -28.45 2.37
C THR A 330 2.81 -27.41 1.59
N PHE A 331 3.43 -27.84 0.49
CA PHE A 331 4.24 -27.01 -0.38
C PHE A 331 3.74 -27.12 -1.82
N ILE A 332 3.39 -26.00 -2.43
CA ILE A 332 2.92 -25.90 -3.82
C ILE A 332 3.85 -24.98 -4.60
N GLU A 333 4.45 -25.49 -5.66
CA GLU A 333 5.27 -24.69 -6.56
C GLU A 333 4.40 -24.08 -7.66
N CYS A 334 4.38 -22.75 -7.76
CA CYS A 334 3.63 -21.99 -8.76
C CYS A 334 4.61 -21.25 -9.70
N PRO A 335 4.34 -21.19 -11.02
CA PRO A 335 3.14 -21.66 -11.71
C PRO A 335 3.19 -23.15 -12.15
N LYS A 336 4.18 -23.93 -11.68
CA LYS A 336 4.39 -25.30 -12.16
C LYS A 336 3.15 -26.19 -12.01
N TYR A 337 2.52 -26.18 -10.83
CA TYR A 337 1.34 -26.99 -10.54
C TYR A 337 0.01 -26.24 -10.62
N ALA A 338 0.03 -24.92 -10.45
CA ALA A 338 -1.15 -24.07 -10.58
C ALA A 338 -0.74 -22.66 -10.98
N ASP A 339 -1.37 -22.11 -12.00
CA ASP A 339 -1.04 -20.85 -12.66
C ASP A 339 -2.09 -19.74 -12.45
N SER A 340 -3.23 -20.08 -11.85
CA SER A 340 -4.30 -19.14 -11.52
C SER A 340 -4.74 -19.30 -10.07
N VAL A 341 -5.37 -18.24 -9.54
CA VAL A 341 -5.86 -18.24 -8.14
C VAL A 341 -6.88 -19.34 -7.91
N GLU A 342 -7.78 -19.57 -8.87
CA GLU A 342 -8.80 -20.61 -8.82
C GLU A 342 -8.15 -22.00 -8.68
N LYS A 343 -7.22 -22.33 -9.57
CA LYS A 343 -6.51 -23.63 -9.54
C LYS A 343 -5.70 -23.80 -8.26
N ILE A 344 -5.07 -22.72 -7.76
CA ILE A 344 -4.33 -22.75 -6.50
C ILE A 344 -5.27 -23.06 -5.35
N THR A 345 -6.42 -22.39 -5.29
CA THR A 345 -7.41 -22.56 -4.21
C THR A 345 -8.03 -23.95 -4.25
N GLU A 346 -8.37 -24.47 -5.44
CA GLU A 346 -8.85 -25.82 -5.63
C GLU A 346 -7.82 -26.85 -5.17
N LEU A 347 -6.55 -26.70 -5.58
CA LEU A 347 -5.47 -27.58 -5.18
C LEU A 347 -5.25 -27.56 -3.67
N MET A 348 -5.25 -26.38 -3.05
CA MET A 348 -5.15 -26.23 -1.59
C MET A 348 -6.30 -26.98 -0.89
N THR A 349 -7.53 -26.81 -1.35
CA THR A 349 -8.72 -27.47 -0.81
C THR A 349 -8.62 -29.00 -0.95
N HIS A 350 -8.22 -29.49 -2.13
CA HIS A 350 -8.03 -30.92 -2.36
C HIS A 350 -6.97 -31.53 -1.42
N ILE A 351 -5.84 -30.84 -1.24
CA ILE A 351 -4.76 -31.31 -0.34
C ILE A 351 -5.21 -31.32 1.12
N LEU A 352 -6.05 -30.38 1.55
CA LEU A 352 -6.62 -30.35 2.90
C LEU A 352 -7.43 -31.62 3.20
N HIS A 353 -8.22 -32.10 2.24
CA HIS A 353 -9.06 -33.29 2.39
C HIS A 353 -8.31 -34.61 2.22
N THR A 354 -7.08 -34.60 1.70
CA THR A 354 -6.28 -35.82 1.54
C THR A 354 -5.85 -36.36 2.91
N LYS A 355 -6.20 -37.59 3.24
CA LYS A 355 -5.83 -38.23 4.51
C LYS A 355 -4.32 -38.39 4.63
N SER A 356 -3.73 -37.87 5.69
CA SER A 356 -2.32 -38.08 6.01
C SER A 356 -2.13 -39.42 6.75
N LYS A 357 -1.04 -40.14 6.48
CA LYS A 357 -0.67 -41.37 7.16
C LYS A 357 -0.04 -41.14 8.53
N SER A 358 0.39 -39.91 8.84
CA SER A 358 1.00 -39.55 10.13
C SER A 358 0.31 -38.34 10.76
N GLU A 359 0.34 -38.25 12.08
CA GLU A 359 -0.21 -37.12 12.83
C GLU A 359 0.49 -35.80 12.49
N ARG A 360 1.78 -35.87 12.15
CA ARG A 360 2.57 -34.74 11.70
C ARG A 360 3.23 -35.09 10.37
N SER A 361 2.93 -34.31 9.34
CA SER A 361 3.39 -34.61 7.98
C SER A 361 3.81 -33.38 7.23
N ILE A 362 4.88 -33.57 6.46
CA ILE A 362 5.34 -32.57 5.45
C ILE A 362 5.02 -33.18 4.09
N LEU A 363 4.15 -32.50 3.33
CA LEU A 363 3.74 -32.90 1.99
C LEU A 363 4.28 -31.90 0.97
N VAL A 364 5.15 -32.37 0.10
CA VAL A 364 5.57 -31.62 -1.07
C VAL A 364 4.71 -32.09 -2.23
N VAL A 365 3.99 -31.18 -2.86
CA VAL A 365 3.24 -31.48 -4.08
C VAL A 365 4.26 -31.72 -5.18
N SER A 366 4.44 -32.97 -5.54
CA SER A 366 5.19 -33.45 -6.71
C SER A 366 4.22 -34.00 -7.74
N GLU A 367 4.63 -34.05 -9.02
CA GLU A 367 3.86 -34.76 -10.05
C GLU A 367 3.55 -36.17 -9.57
N ALA A 368 2.26 -36.48 -9.38
CA ALA A 368 1.73 -37.81 -9.21
C ALA A 368 1.25 -38.33 -10.55
#